data_1e48d17d77306bf3cd66be082ef84087
#
_entry.id   1e48d17d77306bf3cd66be082ef84087
#
_cell.length_a   1.000
_cell.length_b   1.000
_cell.length_c   1.000
_cell.angle_alpha   90.00
_cell.angle_beta   90.00
_cell.angle_gamma   90.00
#
_symmetry.space_group_name_H-M   'P 1'
#
loop_
_entity.id
_entity.type
_entity.pdbx_description
1 polymer ?
#
loop_
_entity_poly.entity_id
_entity_poly.type
_entity_poly.pdbx_seq_one_letter_code
_entity_poly.pdbx_strand_id
1 'polypeptide(L)'
;MICPQMATPAFPHDHRAFSERTLLVDNVEQPYFQQLMWAGMIVNAYLPSTVFPTGLSADGLPIGLQAVSAPFRDYRCIEFARLITEEMGGFVSPSQYP
;
A
#
# COMPACT_ATOMS: atom_id res chain seq x y z
N MET A 1 -0.88 7.65 -12.33
CA MET A 1 0.35 7.56 -11.50
C MET A 1 0.32 6.25 -10.73
N ILE A 2 1.47 5.61 -10.56
CA ILE A 2 1.61 4.43 -9.70
C ILE A 2 2.59 4.83 -8.60
N CYS A 3 2.26 4.52 -7.35
CA CYS A 3 3.12 4.82 -6.21
C CYS A 3 2.88 3.82 -5.08
N PRO A 4 3.77 3.76 -4.08
CA PRO A 4 3.55 2.95 -2.89
C PRO A 4 2.30 3.42 -2.14
N GLN A 5 1.70 2.52 -1.38
CA GLN A 5 0.67 2.86 -0.40
C GLN A 5 1.30 3.11 0.97
N MET A 6 2.34 2.38 1.28
CA MET A 6 3.10 2.43 2.52
C MET A 6 4.58 2.21 2.20
N ALA A 7 5.49 2.72 3.02
CA ALA A 7 6.93 2.59 2.80
C ALA A 7 7.46 1.17 3.09
N THR A 8 6.71 0.37 3.83
CA THR A 8 7.13 -0.98 4.26
C THR A 8 6.00 -1.99 4.09
N PRO A 9 6.29 -3.30 4.03
CA PRO A 9 5.30 -4.35 4.30
C PRO A 9 4.76 -4.26 5.74
N ALA A 10 3.94 -5.23 6.14
CA ALA A 10 3.46 -5.33 7.52
C ALA A 10 4.65 -5.36 8.50
N PHE A 11 4.48 -4.74 9.64
CA PHE A 11 5.48 -4.61 10.71
C PHE A 11 4.85 -4.98 12.05
N PRO A 12 5.65 -5.28 13.11
CA PRO A 12 5.13 -5.64 14.43
C PRO A 12 4.24 -4.53 15.02
N HIS A 13 3.25 -4.95 15.81
CA HIS A 13 2.38 -4.02 16.50
C HIS A 13 3.15 -3.14 17.47
N ASP A 14 2.87 -1.86 17.47
CA ASP A 14 3.38 -0.89 18.42
C ASP A 14 2.19 -0.29 19.19
N HIS A 15 2.10 -0.57 20.48
CA HIS A 15 0.99 -0.16 21.34
C HIS A 15 1.26 1.16 22.08
N ARG A 16 2.39 1.82 21.82
CA ARG A 16 2.68 3.15 22.38
C ARG A 16 1.67 4.19 21.87
N ALA A 17 1.68 5.37 22.47
CA ALA A 17 0.90 6.49 21.98
C ALA A 17 1.23 6.78 20.50
N PHE A 18 0.25 7.21 19.71
CA PHE A 18 0.40 7.39 18.26
C PHE A 18 1.62 8.24 17.88
N SER A 19 1.87 9.31 18.64
CA SER A 19 3.00 10.24 18.42
C SER A 19 4.38 9.64 18.72
N GLU A 20 4.41 8.52 19.44
CA GLU A 20 5.65 7.85 19.87
C GLU A 20 5.97 6.64 19.01
N ARG A 21 5.03 6.23 18.14
CA ARG A 21 5.21 5.04 17.30
C ARG A 21 6.25 5.27 16.23
N THR A 22 7.06 4.26 16.04
CA THR A 22 8.12 4.24 15.03
C THR A 22 8.07 2.94 14.24
N LEU A 23 8.70 2.93 13.08
CA LEU A 23 8.96 1.71 12.30
C LEU A 23 10.28 1.83 11.56
N LEU A 24 10.80 0.70 11.10
CA LEU A 24 12.05 0.66 10.34
C LEU A 24 11.74 0.80 8.85
N VAL A 25 12.35 1.80 8.22
CA VAL A 25 12.36 1.97 6.76
C VAL A 25 13.82 1.91 6.32
N ASP A 26 14.18 0.93 5.51
CA ASP A 26 15.57 0.67 5.10
C ASP A 26 16.55 0.58 6.28
N ASN A 27 16.14 -0.10 7.35
CA ASN A 27 16.87 -0.24 8.63
C ASN A 27 17.09 1.08 9.39
N VAL A 28 16.40 2.15 9.02
CA VAL A 28 16.41 3.43 9.74
C VAL A 28 15.09 3.59 10.46
N GLU A 29 15.15 3.86 11.78
CA GLU A 29 13.97 4.14 12.58
C GLU A 29 13.36 5.48 12.18
N GLN A 30 12.07 5.46 11.84
CA GLN A 30 11.34 6.65 11.40
C GLN A 30 10.00 6.75 12.14
N PRO A 31 9.49 7.98 12.35
CA PRO A 31 8.17 8.18 12.94
C PRO A 31 7.07 7.53 12.09
N TYR A 32 6.19 6.79 12.75
CA TYR A 32 5.04 6.14 12.10
C TYR A 32 4.18 7.13 11.32
N PHE A 33 3.92 8.31 11.90
CA PHE A 33 3.10 9.34 11.28
C PHE A 33 3.60 9.76 9.89
N GLN A 34 4.91 9.85 9.69
CA GLN A 34 5.49 10.25 8.41
C GLN A 34 5.21 9.23 7.30
N GLN A 35 4.94 7.98 7.64
CA GLN A 35 4.67 6.92 6.68
C GLN A 35 3.27 6.99 6.06
N LEU A 36 2.40 7.83 6.61
CA LEU A 36 1.07 8.11 6.05
C LEU A 36 1.12 9.05 4.83
N MET A 37 2.30 9.53 4.45
CA MET A 37 2.48 10.51 3.39
C MET A 37 1.86 10.06 2.05
N TRP A 38 2.14 8.84 1.64
CA TRP A 38 1.66 8.34 0.34
C TRP A 38 0.14 8.30 0.24
N ALA A 39 -0.51 7.74 1.24
CA ALA A 39 -1.98 7.69 1.30
C ALA A 39 -2.55 9.10 1.49
N GLY A 40 -1.98 9.90 2.39
CA GLY A 40 -2.43 11.26 2.68
C GLY A 40 -2.31 12.20 1.48
N MET A 41 -1.27 12.08 0.69
CA MET A 41 -1.07 12.90 -0.51
C MET A 41 -2.22 12.71 -1.51
N ILE A 42 -2.62 11.48 -1.76
CA ILE A 42 -3.69 11.16 -2.70
C ILE A 42 -5.05 11.61 -2.17
N VAL A 43 -5.33 11.36 -0.89
CA VAL A 43 -6.57 11.79 -0.23
C VAL A 43 -6.69 13.32 -0.22
N ASN A 44 -5.62 14.03 0.11
CA ASN A 44 -5.62 15.51 0.13
C ASN A 44 -5.81 16.13 -1.26
N ALA A 45 -5.41 15.41 -2.30
CA ALA A 45 -5.64 15.84 -3.68
C ALA A 45 -7.02 15.47 -4.22
N TYR A 46 -7.87 14.80 -3.44
CA TYR A 46 -9.20 14.30 -3.85
C TYR A 46 -9.15 13.41 -5.11
N LEU A 47 -8.09 12.63 -5.25
CA LEU A 47 -7.91 11.76 -6.41
C LEU A 47 -8.37 10.33 -6.09
N PRO A 48 -9.00 9.65 -7.07
CA PRO A 48 -9.32 8.25 -6.91
C PRO A 48 -8.06 7.39 -7.01
N SER A 49 -8.00 6.35 -6.18
CA SER A 49 -6.95 5.34 -6.24
C SER A 49 -7.48 3.94 -5.98
N THR A 50 -6.80 2.95 -6.54
CA THR A 50 -7.08 1.53 -6.31
C THR A 50 -5.77 0.84 -5.95
N VAL A 51 -5.79 0.09 -4.86
CA VAL A 51 -4.64 -0.74 -4.45
C VAL A 51 -4.73 -2.10 -5.12
N PHE A 52 -3.60 -2.59 -5.59
CA PHE A 52 -3.49 -3.91 -6.20
C PHE A 52 -2.24 -4.64 -5.67
N PRO A 53 -2.30 -5.98 -5.54
CA PRO A 53 -1.16 -6.76 -5.06
C PRO A 53 -0.06 -6.82 -6.13
N THR A 54 1.19 -6.82 -5.68
CA THR A 54 2.36 -6.94 -6.56
C THR A 54 3.24 -8.14 -6.24
N GLY A 55 2.87 -8.92 -5.24
CA GLY A 55 3.60 -10.11 -4.81
C GLY A 55 3.93 -10.09 -3.33
N LEU A 56 4.96 -10.84 -2.96
CA LEU A 56 5.40 -10.98 -1.58
C LEU A 56 6.81 -10.40 -1.41
N SER A 57 7.09 -9.90 -0.20
CA SER A 57 8.45 -9.55 0.21
C SER A 57 9.33 -10.79 0.36
N ALA A 58 10.63 -10.61 0.59
CA ALA A 58 11.54 -11.71 0.90
C ALA A 58 11.12 -12.51 2.13
N ASP A 59 10.42 -11.89 3.07
CA ASP A 59 9.89 -12.52 4.29
C ASP A 59 8.49 -13.12 4.11
N GLY A 60 7.97 -13.14 2.88
CA GLY A 60 6.66 -13.72 2.57
C GLY A 60 5.47 -12.82 2.94
N LEU A 61 5.69 -11.54 3.22
CA LEU A 61 4.62 -10.58 3.53
C LEU A 61 4.05 -9.95 2.25
N PRO A 62 2.73 -9.76 2.14
CA PRO A 62 2.13 -9.18 0.95
C PRO A 62 2.55 -7.73 0.75
N ILE A 63 2.80 -7.37 -0.52
CA ILE A 63 3.11 -6.02 -0.96
C ILE A 63 2.08 -5.59 -1.99
N GLY A 64 1.66 -4.33 -1.92
CA GLY A 64 0.78 -3.71 -2.90
C GLY A 64 1.26 -2.32 -3.31
N LEU A 65 0.79 -1.91 -4.46
CA LEU A 65 0.94 -0.55 -4.97
C LEU A 65 -0.44 0.07 -5.19
N GLN A 66 -0.50 1.39 -5.29
CA GLN A 66 -1.71 2.09 -5.66
C GLN A 66 -1.59 2.73 -7.06
N ALA A 67 -2.65 2.56 -7.84
CA ALA A 67 -2.85 3.25 -9.10
C ALA A 67 -3.77 4.46 -8.87
N VAL A 68 -3.32 5.63 -9.30
CA VAL A 68 -4.02 6.91 -9.09
C VAL A 68 -4.37 7.50 -10.45
N SER A 69 -5.60 7.97 -10.61
CA SER A 69 -6.06 8.65 -11.83
C SER A 69 -6.55 10.07 -11.56
N ALA A 70 -7.02 10.72 -12.61
CA ALA A 70 -7.61 12.06 -12.54
C ALA A 70 -8.94 12.03 -11.76
N PRO A 71 -9.42 13.19 -11.26
CA PRO A 71 -10.71 13.28 -10.58
C PRO A 71 -11.85 12.65 -11.37
N PHE A 72 -12.74 11.95 -10.68
CA PHE A 72 -13.90 11.26 -11.27
C PHE A 72 -13.57 10.15 -12.28
N ARG A 73 -12.32 9.66 -12.27
CA ARG A 73 -11.89 8.56 -13.13
C ARG A 73 -11.63 7.27 -12.36
N ASP A 74 -12.46 6.98 -11.37
CA ASP A 74 -12.38 5.82 -10.48
C ASP A 74 -12.29 4.50 -11.26
N TYR A 75 -13.14 4.34 -12.27
CA TYR A 75 -13.12 3.14 -13.12
C TYR A 75 -11.78 2.91 -13.85
N ARG A 76 -11.01 3.95 -14.12
CA ARG A 76 -9.68 3.79 -14.72
C ARG A 76 -8.70 3.15 -13.78
N CYS A 77 -8.74 3.50 -12.50
CA CYS A 77 -7.90 2.88 -11.49
C CYS A 77 -8.28 1.40 -11.30
N ILE A 78 -9.56 1.11 -11.23
CA ILE A 78 -10.09 -0.25 -11.06
C ILE A 78 -9.73 -1.11 -12.26
N GLU A 79 -9.96 -0.62 -13.47
CA GLU A 79 -9.64 -1.35 -14.70
C GLU A 79 -8.14 -1.57 -14.86
N PHE A 80 -7.31 -0.58 -14.53
CA PHE A 80 -5.87 -0.74 -14.51
C PHE A 80 -5.44 -1.83 -13.53
N ALA A 81 -5.97 -1.83 -12.30
CA ALA A 81 -5.69 -2.85 -11.30
C ALA A 81 -6.11 -4.25 -11.78
N ARG A 82 -7.27 -4.36 -12.46
CA ARG A 82 -7.75 -5.61 -13.06
C ARG A 82 -6.76 -6.15 -14.10
N LEU A 83 -6.33 -5.30 -15.04
CA LEU A 83 -5.40 -5.68 -16.10
C LEU A 83 -4.03 -6.10 -15.53
N ILE A 84 -3.50 -5.37 -14.56
CA ILE A 84 -2.23 -5.74 -13.91
C ILE A 84 -2.38 -7.08 -13.15
N THR A 85 -3.51 -7.29 -12.51
CA THR A 85 -3.80 -8.55 -11.80
C THR A 85 -3.83 -9.74 -12.75
N GLU A 86 -4.34 -9.58 -13.96
CA GLU A 86 -4.33 -10.63 -14.99
C GLU A 86 -2.91 -11.00 -15.45
N GLU A 87 -2.01 -10.04 -15.51
CA GLU A 87 -0.62 -10.23 -15.96
C GLU A 87 0.31 -10.73 -14.83
N MET A 88 0.16 -10.19 -13.63
CA MET A 88 1.10 -10.41 -12.53
C MET A 88 0.61 -11.42 -11.49
N GLY A 89 -0.60 -11.93 -11.62
CA GLY A 89 -1.29 -12.66 -10.59
C GLY A 89 -2.01 -11.70 -9.61
N GLY A 90 -3.12 -12.17 -9.06
CA GLY A 90 -3.98 -11.38 -8.20
C GLY A 90 -3.78 -11.66 -6.73
N PHE A 91 -4.84 -11.40 -5.97
CA PHE A 91 -4.89 -11.71 -4.55
C PHE A 91 -4.68 -13.22 -4.32
N VAL A 92 -3.80 -13.53 -3.40
CA VAL A 92 -3.58 -14.89 -2.90
C VAL A 92 -3.98 -14.92 -1.43
N SER A 93 -4.94 -15.78 -1.10
CA SER A 93 -5.37 -15.97 0.28
C SER A 93 -4.23 -16.57 1.11
N PRO A 94 -4.00 -16.10 2.35
CA PRO A 94 -3.05 -16.75 3.25
C PRO A 94 -3.44 -18.21 3.47
N SER A 95 -2.47 -19.13 3.42
CA SER A 95 -2.72 -20.57 3.52
C SER A 95 -3.42 -21.00 4.80
N GLN A 96 -3.25 -20.22 5.88
CA GLN A 96 -3.88 -20.48 7.19
C GLN A 96 -5.31 -19.89 7.27
N TYR A 97 -5.74 -19.11 6.31
CA TYR A 97 -7.04 -18.44 6.27
C TYR A 97 -7.63 -18.54 4.86
N PRO A 98 -8.01 -19.77 4.45
CA PRO A 98 -8.53 -20.01 3.10
C PRO A 98 -9.89 -19.36 2.85
#